data_870164b9df6daff903b87643b5ff5676
#
_entry.id   870164b9df6daff903b87643b5ff5676
#
_cell.length_a   1.000
_cell.length_b   1.000
_cell.length_c   1.000
_cell.angle_alpha   90.00
_cell.angle_beta   90.00
_cell.angle_gamma   90.00
#
_symmetry.space_group_name_H-M   'P 1'
#
loop_
_entity.id
_entity.type
_entity.pdbx_description
1 polymer ?
#
loop_
_entity_poly.entity_id
_entity_poly.type
_entity_poly.pdbx_seq_one_letter_code
_entity_poly.pdbx_strand_id
1 'polypeptide(L)'
;MTEQKITRAISIRQPYVEMILRGIKKVEYRSQVTHIRERVYLYASLKPGNEKYYAELGVEPGSLPTGLILGTVEIVDCTGFPGEYEWHLANPLRLATPIKPERQPQPTFFKPFNV
;
A
#
# COMPACT_ATOMS: atom_id res chain seq x y z
N MET A 1 -15.25 14.70 -17.23
CA MET A 1 -14.53 13.52 -16.76
C MET A 1 -14.74 13.40 -15.26
N THR A 2 -15.24 12.25 -14.82
CA THR A 2 -15.54 12.06 -13.41
C THR A 2 -14.31 11.50 -12.71
N GLU A 3 -13.84 12.19 -11.67
CA GLU A 3 -12.77 11.65 -10.84
C GLU A 3 -13.32 10.50 -10.02
N GLN A 4 -12.59 9.40 -10.00
CA GLN A 4 -12.97 8.25 -9.20
C GLN A 4 -12.61 8.54 -7.74
N LYS A 5 -13.59 8.48 -6.86
CA LYS A 5 -13.37 8.70 -5.44
C LYS A 5 -12.66 7.48 -4.83
N ILE A 6 -11.56 7.74 -4.13
CA ILE A 6 -10.84 6.70 -3.41
C ILE A 6 -11.48 6.54 -2.03
N THR A 7 -11.94 5.33 -1.71
CA THR A 7 -12.69 5.09 -0.48
C THR A 7 -11.96 4.23 0.53
N ARG A 8 -11.05 3.37 0.09
CA ARG A 8 -10.36 2.44 0.99
C ARG A 8 -8.86 2.56 0.94
N ALA A 9 -8.22 2.12 2.00
CA ALA A 9 -6.78 2.02 2.09
C ALA A 9 -6.37 0.56 2.26
N ILE A 10 -5.18 0.22 1.77
CA ILE A 10 -4.54 -1.05 2.03
C ILE A 10 -3.40 -0.82 3.01
N SER A 11 -3.32 -1.65 4.07
CA SER A 11 -2.24 -1.60 5.05
C SER A 11 -1.07 -2.42 4.56
N ILE A 12 0.06 -1.76 4.34
CA ILE A 12 1.29 -2.42 3.88
C ILE A 12 2.44 -1.91 4.74
N ARG A 13 3.40 -2.79 5.04
CA ARG A 13 4.57 -2.43 5.85
C ARG A 13 5.59 -1.66 5.03
N GLN A 14 6.37 -0.80 5.69
CA GLN A 14 7.58 -0.27 5.11
C GLN A 14 8.68 -1.35 5.17
N PRO A 15 9.59 -1.41 4.21
CA PRO A 15 9.81 -0.48 3.10
C PRO A 15 8.97 -0.75 1.86
N TYR A 16 8.02 -1.68 1.93
CA TYR A 16 7.25 -2.10 0.74
C TYR A 16 6.41 -0.98 0.16
N VAL A 17 5.84 -0.10 1.00
CA VAL A 17 5.11 1.07 0.50
C VAL A 17 6.03 1.97 -0.33
N GLU A 18 7.24 2.24 0.17
CA GLU A 18 8.21 3.05 -0.55
C GLU A 18 8.62 2.40 -1.88
N MET A 19 8.80 1.07 -1.87
CA MET A 19 9.13 0.33 -3.09
C MET A 19 8.02 0.42 -4.14
N ILE A 20 6.76 0.37 -3.70
CA ILE A 20 5.60 0.53 -4.58
C ILE A 20 5.60 1.94 -5.17
N LEU A 21 5.78 2.97 -4.34
CA LEU A 21 5.76 4.35 -4.78
C LEU A 21 6.90 4.69 -5.73
N ARG A 22 8.04 4.03 -5.61
CA ARG A 22 9.16 4.18 -6.54
C ARG A 22 9.01 3.37 -7.82
N GLY A 23 7.95 2.55 -7.93
CA GLY A 23 7.73 1.69 -9.08
C GLY A 23 8.59 0.43 -9.12
N ILE A 24 9.29 0.12 -8.04
CA ILE A 24 10.15 -1.07 -7.93
C ILE A 24 9.31 -2.31 -7.65
N LYS A 25 8.34 -2.20 -6.73
CA LYS A 25 7.46 -3.30 -6.36
C LYS A 25 6.12 -3.14 -7.08
N LYS A 26 5.79 -4.13 -7.93
CA LYS A 26 4.56 -4.10 -8.74
C LYS A 26 3.57 -5.19 -8.37
N VAL A 27 3.92 -6.00 -7.38
CA VAL A 27 3.09 -7.11 -6.90
C VAL A 27 3.10 -7.11 -5.39
N GLU A 28 1.92 -7.24 -4.80
CA GLU A 28 1.77 -7.45 -3.37
C GLU A 28 1.39 -8.92 -3.16
N TYR A 29 2.17 -9.64 -2.37
CA TYR A 29 1.96 -11.08 -2.14
C TYR A 29 1.09 -11.27 -0.92
N ARG A 30 -0.03 -11.96 -1.09
CA ARG A 30 -0.99 -12.22 -0.02
C ARG A 30 -1.50 -13.66 -0.10
N SER A 31 -1.90 -14.21 1.04
CA SER A 31 -2.46 -15.56 1.09
C SER A 31 -3.92 -15.62 0.66
N GLN A 32 -4.60 -14.47 0.68
CA GLN A 32 -6.03 -14.36 0.33
C GLN A 32 -6.20 -13.75 -1.05
N VAL A 33 -7.26 -14.15 -1.75
CA VAL A 33 -7.66 -13.52 -3.01
C VAL A 33 -8.27 -12.15 -2.74
N THR A 34 -8.16 -11.24 -3.70
CA THR A 34 -8.93 -10.00 -3.69
C THR A 34 -9.70 -9.83 -4.97
N HIS A 35 -10.93 -9.34 -4.85
CA HIS A 35 -11.78 -8.98 -5.99
C HIS A 35 -11.79 -7.47 -6.24
N ILE A 36 -11.05 -6.72 -5.42
CA ILE A 36 -10.96 -5.26 -5.52
C ILE A 36 -10.14 -4.89 -6.75
N ARG A 37 -10.70 -4.06 -7.62
CA ARG A 37 -10.06 -3.56 -8.83
C ARG A 37 -10.33 -2.06 -8.91
N GLU A 38 -9.53 -1.30 -8.15
CA GLU A 38 -9.73 0.14 -8.01
C GLU A 38 -8.46 0.79 -7.50
N ARG A 39 -8.43 2.12 -7.48
CA ARG A 39 -7.37 2.86 -6.82
C ARG A 39 -7.63 2.88 -5.32
N VAL A 40 -6.58 2.59 -4.55
CA VAL A 40 -6.65 2.57 -3.08
C VAL A 40 -5.55 3.45 -2.52
N TYR A 41 -5.76 3.95 -1.30
CA TYR A 41 -4.70 4.61 -0.53
C TYR A 41 -3.68 3.58 -0.06
N LEU A 42 -2.42 4.00 0.01
CA LEU A 42 -1.34 3.21 0.60
C LEU A 42 -1.08 3.70 2.02
N TYR A 43 -1.47 2.91 3.00
CA TYR A 43 -1.19 3.18 4.41
C TYR A 43 0.05 2.40 4.84
N ALA A 44 1.07 3.11 5.32
CA ALA A 44 2.28 2.49 5.84
C ALA A 44 2.04 2.08 7.29
N SER A 45 1.88 0.77 7.52
CA SER A 45 1.60 0.26 8.86
C SER A 45 2.80 0.45 9.80
N LEU A 46 2.52 0.43 11.12
CA LEU A 46 3.53 0.75 12.13
C LEU A 46 4.62 -0.32 12.24
N LYS A 47 4.30 -1.58 11.97
CA LYS A 47 5.24 -2.68 12.09
C LYS A 47 6.13 -2.76 10.83
N PRO A 48 7.48 -2.68 10.98
CA PRO A 48 8.36 -2.72 9.81
C PRO A 48 8.45 -4.10 9.19
N GLY A 49 8.82 -4.12 7.91
CA GLY A 49 9.16 -5.33 7.17
C GLY A 49 10.63 -5.68 7.30
N ASN A 50 11.14 -6.45 6.33
CA ASN A 50 12.50 -6.98 6.36
C ASN A 50 13.54 -5.87 6.15
N GLU A 51 14.52 -5.80 7.05
CA GLU A 51 15.57 -4.76 7.02
C GLU A 51 16.41 -4.75 5.75
N LYS A 52 16.62 -5.92 5.11
CA LYS A 52 17.44 -5.97 3.91
C LYS A 52 16.91 -5.08 2.77
N TYR A 53 15.61 -4.90 2.70
CA TYR A 53 15.01 -4.08 1.65
C TYR A 53 15.21 -2.58 1.90
N TYR A 54 15.38 -2.16 3.16
CA TYR A 54 15.79 -0.78 3.45
C TYR A 54 17.19 -0.51 2.87
N ALA A 55 18.13 -1.46 3.05
CA ALA A 55 19.48 -1.32 2.51
C ALA A 55 19.44 -1.25 0.98
N GLU A 56 18.62 -2.06 0.33
CA GLU A 56 18.48 -2.03 -1.12
C GLU A 56 17.98 -0.68 -1.65
N LEU A 57 17.16 0.01 -0.85
CA LEU A 57 16.65 1.34 -1.18
C LEU A 57 17.66 2.45 -0.83
N GLY A 58 18.75 2.13 -0.13
CA GLY A 58 19.72 3.11 0.29
C GLY A 58 19.25 3.97 1.47
N VAL A 59 18.34 3.46 2.30
CA VAL A 59 17.80 4.17 3.45
C VAL A 59 18.04 3.38 4.73
N GLU A 60 18.11 4.08 5.87
CA GLU A 60 18.27 3.44 7.17
C GLU A 60 16.96 2.80 7.62
N PRO A 61 17.01 1.62 8.28
CA PRO A 61 15.83 1.04 8.90
C PRO A 61 15.20 2.04 9.88
N GLY A 62 13.88 2.20 9.78
CA GLY A 62 13.15 3.12 10.63
C GLY A 62 13.12 4.56 10.15
N SER A 63 13.82 4.89 9.05
CA SER A 63 13.84 6.26 8.50
C SER A 63 12.60 6.61 7.67
N LEU A 64 11.87 5.59 7.19
CA LEU A 64 10.68 5.80 6.37
C LEU A 64 9.45 6.07 7.24
N PRO A 65 8.54 6.94 6.80
CA PRO A 65 7.35 7.25 7.59
C PRO A 65 6.42 6.03 7.74
N THR A 66 5.82 5.90 8.91
CA THR A 66 4.83 4.88 9.23
C THR A 66 3.62 5.51 9.90
N GLY A 67 2.49 4.81 9.94
CA GLY A 67 1.27 5.34 10.55
C GLY A 67 0.58 6.40 9.72
N LEU A 68 0.95 6.54 8.46
CA LEU A 68 0.44 7.59 7.57
C LEU A 68 0.08 7.01 6.21
N ILE A 69 -0.84 7.67 5.53
CA ILE A 69 -1.15 7.43 4.13
C ILE A 69 -0.14 8.21 3.30
N LEU A 70 0.63 7.52 2.47
CA LEU A 70 1.74 8.11 1.73
C LEU A 70 1.48 8.28 0.25
N GLY A 71 0.48 7.60 -0.28
CA GLY A 71 0.18 7.66 -1.70
C GLY A 71 -1.03 6.83 -2.05
N THR A 72 -1.19 6.58 -3.34
CA THR A 72 -2.25 5.73 -3.89
C THR A 72 -1.66 4.80 -4.95
N VAL A 73 -2.37 3.71 -5.23
CA VAL A 73 -1.99 2.75 -6.27
C VAL A 73 -3.27 2.07 -6.78
N GLU A 74 -3.25 1.60 -8.01
CA GLU A 74 -4.37 0.82 -8.54
C GLU A 74 -4.11 -0.66 -8.35
N ILE A 75 -5.12 -1.40 -7.87
CA ILE A 75 -5.12 -2.85 -7.90
C ILE A 75 -5.79 -3.23 -9.22
N VAL A 76 -5.04 -3.85 -10.12
CA VAL A 76 -5.51 -4.08 -11.50
C VAL A 76 -5.79 -5.54 -11.80
N ASP A 77 -5.25 -6.46 -11.02
CA ASP A 77 -5.45 -7.88 -11.23
C ASP A 77 -5.08 -8.68 -9.98
N CYS A 78 -5.49 -9.92 -9.93
CA CYS A 78 -5.12 -10.86 -8.87
C CYS A 78 -4.98 -12.24 -9.50
N THR A 79 -3.80 -12.84 -9.38
CA THR A 79 -3.50 -14.16 -9.92
C THR A 79 -2.96 -15.08 -8.83
N GLY A 80 -2.90 -16.37 -9.11
CA GLY A 80 -2.37 -17.33 -8.15
C GLY A 80 -3.44 -18.31 -7.68
N PHE A 81 -3.22 -18.88 -6.51
CA PHE A 81 -4.08 -19.93 -5.95
C PHE A 81 -4.11 -19.81 -4.43
N PRO A 82 -5.02 -20.49 -3.73
CA PRO A 82 -5.15 -20.34 -2.28
C PRO A 82 -3.83 -20.49 -1.54
N GLY A 83 -3.51 -19.49 -0.72
CA GLY A 83 -2.27 -19.41 0.03
C GLY A 83 -1.16 -18.61 -0.66
N GLU A 84 -1.22 -18.43 -1.98
CA GLU A 84 -0.17 -17.76 -2.76
C GLU A 84 -0.76 -16.90 -3.88
N TYR A 85 -1.32 -15.75 -3.50
CA TYR A 85 -1.87 -14.81 -4.48
C TYR A 85 -0.93 -13.67 -4.75
N GLU A 86 -0.96 -13.21 -6.00
CA GLU A 86 -0.25 -12.01 -6.46
C GLU A 86 -1.27 -10.93 -6.79
N TRP A 87 -1.27 -9.84 -6.03
CA TRP A 87 -2.12 -8.68 -6.30
C TRP A 87 -1.31 -7.72 -7.14
N HIS A 88 -1.72 -7.54 -8.40
CA HIS A 88 -0.96 -6.73 -9.37
C HIS A 88 -1.30 -5.26 -9.22
N LEU A 89 -0.27 -4.44 -9.07
CA LEU A 89 -0.37 -3.01 -8.78
C LEU A 89 0.11 -2.20 -9.98
N ALA A 90 -0.52 -1.05 -10.21
CA ALA A 90 -0.16 -0.15 -11.30
C ALA A 90 -0.38 1.30 -10.89
N ASN A 91 0.29 2.20 -11.61
CA ASN A 91 0.10 3.64 -11.51
C ASN A 91 0.20 4.18 -10.08
N PRO A 92 1.31 3.93 -9.37
CA PRO A 92 1.51 4.49 -8.05
C PRO A 92 1.67 6.01 -8.11
N LEU A 93 1.05 6.71 -7.15
CA LEU A 93 1.15 8.16 -7.02
C LEU A 93 1.45 8.50 -5.57
N ARG A 94 2.54 9.26 -5.37
CA ARG A 94 2.90 9.73 -4.03
C ARG A 94 2.10 10.98 -3.70
N LEU A 95 1.57 11.06 -2.48
CA LEU A 95 0.93 12.29 -2.01
C LEU A 95 2.00 13.34 -1.72
N ALA A 96 1.70 14.60 -2.04
CA ALA A 96 2.60 15.71 -1.72
C ALA A 96 2.81 15.83 -0.21
N THR A 97 1.75 15.58 0.56
CA THR A 97 1.78 15.61 2.02
C THR A 97 1.17 14.32 2.56
N PRO A 98 1.89 13.57 3.41
CA PRO A 98 1.30 12.40 4.06
C PRO A 98 0.08 12.77 4.90
N ILE A 99 -0.89 11.87 4.97
CA ILE A 99 -2.16 12.11 5.67
C ILE A 99 -2.34 11.08 6.78
N LYS A 100 -2.72 11.56 7.97
CA LYS A 100 -3.08 10.67 9.07
C LYS A 100 -4.53 10.18 8.86
N PRO A 101 -4.79 8.86 8.92
CA PRO A 101 -6.17 8.37 8.79
C PRO A 101 -7.02 8.81 9.97
N GLU A 102 -8.30 9.08 9.71
CA GLU A 102 -9.26 9.49 10.75
C GLU A 102 -9.78 8.29 11.54
N ARG A 103 -9.83 7.12 10.87
CA ARG A 103 -10.30 5.88 11.49
C ARG A 103 -9.13 4.97 11.83
N GLN A 104 -9.36 4.09 12.81
CA GLN A 104 -8.37 3.11 13.23
C GLN A 104 -7.96 2.21 12.05
N PRO A 105 -6.67 2.18 11.68
CA PRO A 105 -6.19 1.29 10.64
C PRO A 105 -6.37 -0.18 11.00
N GLN A 106 -6.71 -0.97 10.01
CA GLN A 106 -6.91 -2.40 10.15
C GLN A 106 -6.25 -3.15 8.98
N PRO A 107 -5.84 -4.41 9.19
CA PRO A 107 -5.47 -5.26 8.06
C PRO A 107 -6.75 -5.76 7.40
N THR A 108 -6.82 -6.01 6.15
CA THR A 108 -5.89 -5.66 5.07
C THR A 108 -6.33 -4.35 4.46
N PHE A 109 -7.65 -4.21 4.27
CA PHE A 109 -8.30 -3.00 3.79
C PHE A 109 -9.11 -2.34 4.90
N PHE A 110 -9.16 -1.02 4.87
CA PHE A 110 -10.01 -0.26 5.80
C PHE A 110 -10.41 1.05 5.13
N LYS A 111 -11.47 1.67 5.65
CA LYS A 111 -11.91 2.99 5.19
C LYS A 111 -11.30 4.04 6.11
N PRO A 112 -10.29 4.80 5.62
CA PRO A 112 -9.54 5.69 6.52
C PRO A 112 -10.26 6.96 6.91
N PHE A 113 -11.28 7.37 6.17
CA PHE A 113 -11.96 8.65 6.39
C PHE A 113 -13.46 8.47 6.62
N ASN A 114 -14.05 9.42 7.36
CA ASN A 114 -15.46 9.42 7.71
C ASN A 114 -16.32 10.05 6.60
N VAL A 115 -16.30 9.46 5.42
CA VAL A 115 -17.06 9.95 4.27
C VAL A 115 -17.85 8.84 3.61
#